data_740aa4ddf5591729ef7e276fdcf27208
#
_entry.id   740aa4ddf5591729ef7e276fdcf27208
#
_cell.length_a   1.000
_cell.length_b   1.000
_cell.length_c   1.000
_cell.angle_alpha   90.00
_cell.angle_beta   90.00
_cell.angle_gamma   90.00
#
_symmetry.space_group_name_H-M   'P 1'
#
loop_
_entity.id
_entity.type
_entity.pdbx_description
1 polymer ?
#
loop_
_entity_poly.entity_id
_entity_poly.type
_entity_poly.pdbx_seq_one_letter_code
_entity_poly.pdbx_strand_id
1 'polypeptide(L)'
;ELLTQVLITGRDPNTDYIYFDPVPNLIFTRDIAVVVNDHIVITKAAKEARYRENLLSRFIFWYHPSFQHLKEQKRLINLNDVDMFPPSRDGERISIEGGDMMVLNNKYLLIGCSERSTPHAFHSLKKVLFERNVIDHVAMVVIPRERSYMHIDTIFTHVDTDHIVAYKPIVVDGLSSYVEVFDKDGCEREYSSISEFIKQEINSKMQFIHSGNGKSPYQEREQWTDGCNLVTIRPGVALTYDRNPFTEEAFKTSGFNVMRAEDFLLKASSDPAYAASVEKTIITLPSNELSRARGGSHCMTCPILRS
;
A
#
# COMPACT_ATOMS: atom_id res chain seq x y z
N GLU A 1 -4.49 30.05 13.59
CA GLU A 1 -4.30 29.10 14.71
C GLU A 1 -5.62 28.40 15.06
N LEU A 2 -6.70 29.14 15.42
CA LEU A 2 -8.02 28.60 15.70
C LEU A 2 -8.58 27.79 14.52
N LEU A 3 -8.56 28.34 13.30
CA LEU A 3 -9.05 27.66 12.10
C LEU A 3 -8.27 26.35 11.85
N THR A 4 -6.97 26.34 12.07
CA THR A 4 -6.14 25.15 11.93
C THR A 4 -6.54 24.08 12.93
N GLN A 5 -6.76 24.45 14.18
CA GLN A 5 -7.25 23.52 15.21
C GLN A 5 -8.63 22.95 14.85
N VAL A 6 -9.57 23.77 14.41
CA VAL A 6 -10.90 23.34 13.97
C VAL A 6 -10.80 22.38 12.77
N LEU A 7 -9.96 22.67 11.80
CA LEU A 7 -9.77 21.78 10.63
C LEU A 7 -9.16 20.43 10.99
N ILE A 8 -8.24 20.40 11.97
CA ILE A 8 -7.59 19.16 12.41
C ILE A 8 -8.49 18.36 13.35
N THR A 9 -9.07 19.01 14.36
CA THR A 9 -9.79 18.33 15.44
C THR A 9 -11.28 18.18 15.19
N GLY A 10 -11.86 19.00 14.29
CA GLY A 10 -13.30 19.12 14.09
C GLY A 10 -14.04 19.84 15.21
N ARG A 11 -13.31 20.32 16.23
CA ARG A 11 -13.91 20.93 17.44
C ARG A 11 -13.51 22.38 17.61
N ASP A 12 -14.41 23.17 18.20
CA ASP A 12 -14.06 24.48 18.72
C ASP A 12 -13.26 24.29 20.02
N PRO A 13 -12.01 24.82 20.10
CA PRO A 13 -11.20 24.64 21.32
C PRO A 13 -11.74 25.41 22.53
N ASN A 14 -12.64 26.37 22.34
CA ASN A 14 -13.24 27.20 23.39
C ASN A 14 -14.65 26.73 23.81
N THR A 15 -15.23 25.76 23.10
CA THR A 15 -16.56 25.24 23.35
C THR A 15 -16.60 23.72 23.12
N ASP A 16 -17.67 23.06 23.51
CA ASP A 16 -17.91 21.64 23.18
C ASP A 16 -18.51 21.45 21.79
N TYR A 17 -18.57 22.50 20.97
CA TYR A 17 -19.17 22.40 19.64
C TYR A 17 -18.28 21.63 18.67
N ILE A 18 -18.86 20.66 17.97
CA ILE A 18 -18.21 19.85 16.95
C ILE A 18 -18.70 20.32 15.57
N TYR A 19 -17.78 20.89 14.78
CA TYR A 19 -18.07 21.31 13.40
C TYR A 19 -18.03 20.12 12.43
N PHE A 20 -17.13 19.18 12.68
CA PHE A 20 -16.90 18.02 11.83
C PHE A 20 -16.67 16.78 12.65
N ASP A 21 -17.14 15.65 12.14
CA ASP A 21 -16.81 14.35 12.71
C ASP A 21 -15.31 14.09 12.66
N PRO A 22 -14.75 13.30 13.59
CA PRO A 22 -13.34 12.91 13.54
C PRO A 22 -13.01 12.14 12.26
N VAL A 23 -11.74 12.11 11.89
CA VAL A 23 -11.20 11.34 10.76
C VAL A 23 -10.31 10.20 11.27
N PRO A 24 -10.88 9.16 11.90
CA PRO A 24 -10.13 8.13 12.61
C PRO A 24 -9.21 7.31 11.68
N ASN A 25 -9.55 7.22 10.40
CA ASN A 25 -8.76 6.46 9.43
C ASN A 25 -7.62 7.26 8.80
N LEU A 26 -7.45 8.55 9.15
CA LEU A 26 -6.34 9.36 8.62
C LEU A 26 -4.97 8.84 9.08
N ILE A 27 -4.89 8.05 10.15
CA ILE A 27 -3.68 7.32 10.55
C ILE A 27 -3.19 6.38 9.43
N PHE A 28 -4.09 5.87 8.59
CA PHE A 28 -3.77 5.02 7.45
C PHE A 28 -3.45 5.87 6.21
N THR A 29 -2.33 6.56 6.27
CA THR A 29 -1.88 7.50 5.25
C THR A 29 -1.47 6.82 3.94
N ARG A 30 -1.33 5.51 3.91
CA ARG A 30 -1.11 4.75 2.67
C ARG A 30 -2.22 4.97 1.66
N ASP A 31 -3.46 5.08 2.12
CA ASP A 31 -4.62 5.14 1.25
C ASP A 31 -4.86 6.49 0.58
N ILE A 32 -4.18 7.56 1.03
CA ILE A 32 -4.47 8.92 0.54
C ILE A 32 -3.69 9.32 -0.71
N ALA A 33 -2.51 8.74 -0.93
CA ALA A 33 -1.69 9.02 -2.11
C ALA A 33 -0.59 7.97 -2.31
N VAL A 34 -0.16 7.79 -3.57
CA VAL A 34 0.94 6.91 -3.95
C VAL A 34 1.87 7.61 -4.92
N VAL A 35 3.16 7.48 -4.69
CA VAL A 35 4.19 7.91 -5.64
C VAL A 35 4.43 6.80 -6.66
N VAL A 36 4.25 7.12 -7.94
CA VAL A 36 4.58 6.27 -9.08
C VAL A 36 5.66 6.99 -9.88
N ASN A 37 6.87 6.47 -9.82
CA ASN A 37 8.08 7.11 -10.37
C ASN A 37 8.19 8.57 -9.87
N ASP A 38 8.06 9.54 -10.73
CA ASP A 38 8.16 10.97 -10.42
C ASP A 38 6.80 11.70 -10.28
N HIS A 39 5.70 10.94 -10.27
CA HIS A 39 4.33 11.46 -10.11
C HIS A 39 3.72 11.06 -8.76
N ILE A 40 2.85 11.92 -8.22
CA ILE A 40 1.96 11.57 -7.10
C ILE A 40 0.55 11.34 -7.63
N VAL A 41 0.01 10.16 -7.37
CA VAL A 41 -1.39 9.83 -7.58
C VAL A 41 -2.14 10.08 -6.27
N ILE A 42 -2.97 11.13 -6.23
CA ILE A 42 -3.88 11.40 -5.13
C ILE A 42 -5.11 10.51 -5.32
N THR A 43 -5.31 9.59 -4.40
CA THR A 43 -6.30 8.52 -4.48
C THR A 43 -7.71 9.00 -4.19
N LYS A 44 -8.67 8.08 -4.32
CA LYS A 44 -10.07 8.32 -3.98
C LYS A 44 -10.64 7.13 -3.24
N ALA A 45 -10.99 7.33 -1.98
CA ALA A 45 -11.54 6.29 -1.13
C ALA A 45 -12.92 5.82 -1.60
N ALA A 46 -13.18 4.51 -1.44
CA ALA A 46 -14.46 3.90 -1.77
C ALA A 46 -15.59 4.30 -0.81
N LYS A 47 -15.27 4.53 0.46
CA LYS A 47 -16.26 4.80 1.51
C LYS A 47 -16.39 6.30 1.77
N GLU A 48 -17.62 6.79 1.82
CA GLU A 48 -17.92 8.21 2.09
C GLU A 48 -17.39 8.68 3.45
N ALA A 49 -17.30 7.80 4.43
CA ALA A 49 -16.71 8.10 5.73
C ALA A 49 -15.27 8.64 5.66
N ARG A 50 -14.56 8.35 4.55
CA ARG A 50 -13.20 8.85 4.28
C ARG A 50 -13.16 10.09 3.38
N TYR A 51 -14.30 10.68 3.03
CA TYR A 51 -14.34 11.83 2.12
C TYR A 51 -13.49 13.01 2.60
N ARG A 52 -13.52 13.31 3.92
CA ARG A 52 -12.71 14.41 4.48
C ARG A 52 -11.21 14.13 4.42
N GLU A 53 -10.80 12.89 4.53
CA GLU A 53 -9.39 12.51 4.37
C GLU A 53 -8.93 12.83 2.93
N ASN A 54 -9.75 12.49 1.93
CA ASN A 54 -9.49 12.83 0.54
C ASN A 54 -9.44 14.35 0.31
N LEU A 55 -10.29 15.11 0.98
CA LEU A 55 -10.28 16.58 0.90
C LEU A 55 -9.00 17.16 1.50
N LEU A 56 -8.61 16.71 2.69
CA LEU A 56 -7.39 17.14 3.37
C LEU A 56 -6.12 16.78 2.57
N SER A 57 -6.04 15.55 2.05
CA SER A 57 -4.90 15.14 1.24
C SER A 57 -4.76 15.96 -0.04
N ARG A 58 -5.87 16.22 -0.76
CA ARG A 58 -5.84 17.11 -1.92
C ARG A 58 -5.34 18.50 -1.57
N PHE A 59 -5.83 19.06 -0.45
CA PHE A 59 -5.39 20.37 0.01
C PHE A 59 -3.89 20.39 0.30
N ILE A 60 -3.37 19.37 0.99
CA ILE A 60 -1.94 19.25 1.32
C ILE A 60 -1.10 19.17 0.04
N PHE A 61 -1.39 18.23 -0.85
CA PHE A 61 -0.57 18.02 -2.05
C PHE A 61 -0.67 19.19 -3.04
N TRP A 62 -1.76 19.97 -3.02
CA TRP A 62 -1.98 21.07 -3.95
C TRP A 62 -1.42 22.41 -3.48
N TYR A 63 -1.31 22.62 -2.16
CA TYR A 63 -0.97 23.93 -1.60
C TYR A 63 0.26 23.95 -0.70
N HIS A 64 0.70 22.79 -0.17
CA HIS A 64 1.89 22.77 0.69
C HIS A 64 3.16 23.06 -0.14
N PRO A 65 4.06 23.95 0.33
CA PRO A 65 5.26 24.36 -0.41
C PRO A 65 6.13 23.20 -0.90
N SER A 66 6.23 22.12 -0.13
CA SER A 66 7.03 20.94 -0.51
C SER A 66 6.56 20.25 -1.79
N PHE A 67 5.33 20.48 -2.25
CA PHE A 67 4.76 19.84 -3.44
C PHE A 67 4.52 20.81 -4.61
N GLN A 68 4.84 22.11 -4.46
CA GLN A 68 4.59 23.11 -5.51
C GLN A 68 5.32 22.76 -6.81
N HIS A 69 6.54 22.28 -6.73
CA HIS A 69 7.32 21.85 -7.90
C HIS A 69 6.61 20.73 -8.70
N LEU A 70 5.94 19.78 -8.03
CA LEU A 70 5.17 18.72 -8.70
C LEU A 70 3.93 19.26 -9.39
N LYS A 71 3.26 20.22 -8.78
CA LYS A 71 2.11 20.92 -9.38
C LYS A 71 2.52 21.69 -10.64
N GLU A 72 3.59 22.47 -10.56
CA GLU A 72 4.12 23.25 -11.69
C GLU A 72 4.55 22.36 -12.85
N GLN A 73 5.13 21.20 -12.55
CA GLN A 73 5.53 20.20 -13.52
C GLN A 73 4.39 19.29 -13.99
N LYS A 74 3.15 19.50 -13.53
CA LYS A 74 1.95 18.67 -13.82
C LYS A 74 2.10 17.19 -13.41
N ARG A 75 2.90 16.92 -12.36
CA ARG A 75 3.15 15.58 -11.83
C ARG A 75 2.19 15.15 -10.72
N LEU A 76 1.12 15.90 -10.50
CA LEU A 76 0.01 15.51 -9.63
C LEU A 76 -1.12 14.92 -10.49
N ILE A 77 -1.54 13.70 -10.20
CA ILE A 77 -2.69 13.02 -10.80
C ILE A 77 -3.73 12.89 -9.69
N ASN A 78 -4.92 13.44 -9.88
CA ASN A 78 -5.96 13.51 -8.83
C ASN A 78 -7.19 12.71 -9.24
N LEU A 79 -7.40 11.54 -8.66
CA LEU A 79 -8.57 10.69 -8.94
C LEU A 79 -9.92 11.32 -8.52
N ASN A 80 -9.89 12.43 -7.78
CA ASN A 80 -11.08 13.17 -7.43
C ASN A 80 -11.48 14.25 -8.47
N ASP A 81 -10.69 14.43 -9.51
CA ASP A 81 -11.00 15.31 -10.64
C ASP A 81 -12.01 14.62 -11.56
N VAL A 82 -13.25 15.10 -11.53
CA VAL A 82 -14.38 14.49 -12.26
C VAL A 82 -14.25 14.68 -13.77
N ASP A 83 -13.58 15.74 -14.21
CA ASP A 83 -13.36 16.00 -15.64
C ASP A 83 -12.35 15.02 -16.24
N MET A 84 -11.31 14.69 -15.45
CA MET A 84 -10.29 13.72 -15.84
C MET A 84 -10.73 12.28 -15.59
N PHE A 85 -11.46 12.04 -14.50
CA PHE A 85 -11.90 10.73 -14.03
C PHE A 85 -13.43 10.72 -13.82
N PRO A 86 -14.23 10.77 -14.88
CA PRO A 86 -15.69 10.69 -14.76
C PRO A 86 -16.13 9.28 -14.32
N PRO A 87 -17.29 9.15 -13.67
CA PRO A 87 -17.89 7.85 -13.44
C PRO A 87 -18.19 7.15 -14.76
N SER A 88 -18.31 5.83 -14.75
CA SER A 88 -18.66 5.06 -15.95
C SER A 88 -20.09 5.39 -16.43
N ARG A 89 -20.40 5.05 -17.68
CA ARG A 89 -21.76 5.20 -18.21
C ARG A 89 -22.79 4.37 -17.45
N ASP A 90 -22.37 3.25 -16.88
CA ASP A 90 -23.19 2.35 -16.06
C ASP A 90 -23.23 2.75 -14.59
N GLY A 91 -22.63 3.90 -14.23
CA GLY A 91 -22.63 4.47 -12.89
C GLY A 91 -21.56 3.91 -11.95
N GLU A 92 -20.60 3.10 -12.44
CA GLU A 92 -19.48 2.66 -11.62
C GLU A 92 -18.61 3.86 -11.23
N ARG A 93 -18.37 4.01 -9.93
CA ARG A 93 -17.60 5.13 -9.38
C ARG A 93 -16.09 4.94 -9.59
N ILE A 94 -15.38 6.05 -9.72
CA ILE A 94 -13.93 6.05 -9.57
C ILE A 94 -13.60 5.83 -8.10
N SER A 95 -12.87 4.76 -7.81
CA SER A 95 -12.35 4.45 -6.48
C SER A 95 -11.07 3.63 -6.61
N ILE A 96 -9.96 4.13 -6.09
CA ILE A 96 -8.70 3.42 -5.84
C ILE A 96 -8.14 3.94 -4.53
N GLU A 97 -7.87 3.04 -3.60
CA GLU A 97 -7.15 3.33 -2.35
C GLU A 97 -5.67 2.91 -2.49
N GLY A 98 -4.77 3.61 -1.81
CA GLY A 98 -3.34 3.41 -2.00
C GLY A 98 -2.81 2.05 -1.55
N GLY A 99 -3.53 1.34 -0.66
CA GLY A 99 -3.22 -0.06 -0.32
C GLY A 99 -3.37 -1.04 -1.49
N ASP A 100 -4.11 -0.65 -2.53
CA ASP A 100 -4.22 -1.39 -3.79
C ASP A 100 -3.20 -0.97 -4.85
N MET A 101 -2.29 -0.03 -4.55
CA MET A 101 -1.29 0.41 -5.51
C MET A 101 0.12 0.02 -5.04
N MET A 102 0.76 -0.88 -5.76
CA MET A 102 2.11 -1.36 -5.44
C MET A 102 3.06 -1.15 -6.61
N VAL A 103 4.04 -0.28 -6.45
CA VAL A 103 5.13 -0.07 -7.41
C VAL A 103 6.17 -1.15 -7.17
N LEU A 104 6.33 -2.09 -8.09
CA LEU A 104 7.30 -3.17 -7.97
C LEU A 104 8.72 -2.72 -8.36
N ASN A 105 8.79 -1.89 -9.39
CA ASN A 105 10.02 -1.28 -9.87
C ASN A 105 9.67 -0.07 -10.77
N ASN A 106 10.66 0.55 -11.40
CA ASN A 106 10.45 1.73 -12.26
C ASN A 106 9.64 1.46 -13.55
N LYS A 107 9.31 0.20 -13.86
CA LYS A 107 8.56 -0.19 -15.06
C LYS A 107 7.18 -0.75 -14.75
N TYR A 108 6.98 -1.37 -13.57
CA TYR A 108 5.76 -2.11 -13.22
C TYR A 108 5.03 -1.51 -12.03
N LEU A 109 3.76 -1.15 -12.26
CA LEU A 109 2.78 -0.78 -11.23
C LEU A 109 1.69 -1.84 -11.16
N LEU A 110 1.44 -2.38 -9.97
CA LEU A 110 0.27 -3.21 -9.70
C LEU A 110 -0.84 -2.36 -9.12
N ILE A 111 -2.06 -2.61 -9.58
CA ILE A 111 -3.28 -2.02 -9.02
C ILE A 111 -4.28 -3.13 -8.73
N GLY A 112 -4.66 -3.28 -7.47
CA GLY A 112 -5.67 -4.23 -7.03
C GLY A 112 -7.07 -3.82 -7.48
N CYS A 113 -7.86 -4.77 -7.97
CA CYS A 113 -9.31 -4.67 -8.08
C CYS A 113 -9.91 -5.49 -6.94
N SER A 114 -10.26 -4.80 -5.86
CA SER A 114 -10.64 -5.34 -4.57
C SER A 114 -12.05 -4.89 -4.13
N GLU A 115 -12.36 -4.95 -2.84
CA GLU A 115 -13.55 -4.30 -2.26
C GLU A 115 -13.50 -2.77 -2.41
N ARG A 116 -12.29 -2.19 -2.51
CA ARG A 116 -12.04 -0.75 -2.42
C ARG A 116 -11.66 -0.10 -3.73
N SER A 117 -11.22 -0.86 -4.70
CA SER A 117 -10.75 -0.33 -5.99
C SER A 117 -11.51 -0.98 -7.14
N THR A 118 -11.98 -0.12 -8.07
CA THR A 118 -12.88 -0.54 -9.15
C THR A 118 -12.13 -0.74 -10.46
N PRO A 119 -12.56 -1.70 -11.33
CA PRO A 119 -12.01 -1.87 -12.66
C PRO A 119 -12.09 -0.62 -13.53
N HIS A 120 -13.20 0.15 -13.44
CA HIS A 120 -13.33 1.40 -14.18
C HIS A 120 -12.26 2.42 -13.77
N ALA A 121 -12.00 2.56 -12.47
CA ALA A 121 -10.95 3.44 -11.99
C ALA A 121 -9.55 2.98 -12.43
N PHE A 122 -9.31 1.65 -12.42
CA PHE A 122 -8.09 1.06 -12.96
C PHE A 122 -7.86 1.48 -14.42
N HIS A 123 -8.82 1.22 -15.31
CA HIS A 123 -8.67 1.54 -16.73
C HIS A 123 -8.52 3.04 -16.98
N SER A 124 -9.22 3.88 -16.20
CA SER A 124 -9.10 5.33 -16.29
C SER A 124 -7.72 5.82 -15.87
N LEU A 125 -7.19 5.31 -14.75
CA LEU A 125 -5.86 5.67 -14.26
C LEU A 125 -4.76 5.14 -15.19
N LYS A 126 -4.84 3.88 -15.64
CA LYS A 126 -3.92 3.26 -16.61
C LYS A 126 -3.75 4.14 -17.84
N LYS A 127 -4.86 4.62 -18.42
CA LYS A 127 -4.85 5.52 -19.58
C LYS A 127 -4.03 6.78 -19.30
N VAL A 128 -4.29 7.47 -18.21
CA VAL A 128 -3.57 8.71 -17.83
C VAL A 128 -2.08 8.45 -17.59
N LEU A 129 -1.73 7.34 -16.93
CA LEU A 129 -0.34 6.96 -16.67
C LEU A 129 0.43 6.73 -17.97
N PHE A 130 -0.16 6.04 -18.94
CA PHE A 130 0.45 5.79 -20.25
C PHE A 130 0.53 7.08 -21.10
N GLU A 131 -0.52 7.87 -21.17
CA GLU A 131 -0.53 9.15 -21.89
C GLU A 131 0.55 10.13 -21.37
N ARG A 132 0.82 10.10 -20.05
CA ARG A 132 1.86 10.94 -19.42
C ARG A 132 3.24 10.30 -19.38
N ASN A 133 3.42 9.10 -19.93
CA ASN A 133 4.66 8.32 -19.87
C ASN A 133 5.20 8.10 -18.45
N VAL A 134 4.32 7.86 -17.49
CA VAL A 134 4.69 7.68 -16.08
C VAL A 134 5.30 6.28 -15.83
N ILE A 135 4.75 5.26 -16.50
CA ILE A 135 5.13 3.85 -16.31
C ILE A 135 4.96 3.08 -17.62
N ASP A 136 5.68 1.99 -17.82
CA ASP A 136 5.63 1.18 -19.04
C ASP A 136 4.58 0.07 -18.98
N HIS A 137 4.37 -0.52 -17.78
CA HIS A 137 3.48 -1.65 -17.57
C HIS A 137 2.58 -1.41 -16.35
N VAL A 138 1.29 -1.68 -16.49
CA VAL A 138 0.32 -1.65 -15.38
C VAL A 138 -0.38 -2.99 -15.29
N ALA A 139 -0.30 -3.64 -14.14
CA ALA A 139 -0.94 -4.92 -13.87
C ALA A 139 -2.21 -4.73 -13.02
N MET A 140 -3.34 -5.23 -13.53
CA MET A 140 -4.58 -5.36 -12.78
C MET A 140 -4.55 -6.67 -12.01
N VAL A 141 -4.61 -6.61 -10.69
CA VAL A 141 -4.67 -7.77 -9.81
C VAL A 141 -6.09 -7.92 -9.28
N VAL A 142 -6.84 -8.87 -9.80
CA VAL A 142 -8.19 -9.15 -9.31
C VAL A 142 -8.10 -10.09 -8.11
N ILE A 143 -8.75 -9.73 -7.01
CA ILE A 143 -8.80 -10.49 -5.76
C ILE A 143 -10.24 -10.58 -5.25
N PRO A 144 -10.57 -11.54 -4.34
CA PRO A 144 -11.90 -11.62 -3.78
C PRO A 144 -12.34 -10.33 -3.08
N ARG A 145 -13.57 -9.89 -3.33
CA ARG A 145 -14.14 -8.67 -2.71
C ARG A 145 -14.63 -8.94 -1.30
N GLU A 146 -13.70 -9.22 -0.43
CA GLU A 146 -13.95 -9.51 0.98
C GLU A 146 -13.18 -8.55 1.88
N ARG A 147 -13.72 -8.24 3.06
CA ARG A 147 -13.05 -7.39 4.04
C ARG A 147 -11.69 -7.95 4.49
N SER A 148 -11.52 -9.27 4.41
CA SER A 148 -10.24 -9.95 4.72
C SER A 148 -9.14 -9.56 3.74
N TYR A 149 -9.51 -9.25 2.51
CA TYR A 149 -8.62 -8.91 1.41
C TYR A 149 -8.97 -7.55 0.83
N MET A 150 -9.18 -6.55 1.73
CA MET A 150 -9.66 -5.23 1.28
C MET A 150 -8.69 -4.54 0.32
N HIS A 151 -7.40 -4.82 0.40
CA HIS A 151 -6.34 -4.31 -0.48
C HIS A 151 -5.30 -5.38 -0.79
N ILE A 152 -4.56 -5.23 -1.88
CA ILE A 152 -3.48 -6.18 -2.23
C ILE A 152 -2.34 -6.17 -1.21
N ASP A 153 -2.07 -5.07 -0.54
CA ASP A 153 -1.04 -4.97 0.50
C ASP A 153 -1.38 -5.76 1.77
N THR A 154 -2.63 -6.21 1.91
CA THR A 154 -3.05 -7.12 3.00
C THR A 154 -2.73 -8.58 2.71
N ILE A 155 -2.41 -8.93 1.46
CA ILE A 155 -2.15 -10.31 1.03
C ILE A 155 -0.71 -10.55 0.60
N PHE A 156 0.05 -9.50 0.25
CA PHE A 156 1.49 -9.63 0.03
C PHE A 156 2.22 -8.28 0.11
N THR A 157 3.51 -8.35 0.44
CA THR A 157 4.43 -7.21 0.40
C THR A 157 5.80 -7.68 -0.11
N HIS A 158 6.40 -6.87 -0.98
CA HIS A 158 7.77 -7.05 -1.45
C HIS A 158 8.76 -6.64 -0.36
N VAL A 159 9.57 -7.57 0.14
CA VAL A 159 10.47 -7.32 1.28
C VAL A 159 11.94 -7.28 0.90
N ASP A 160 12.31 -7.93 -0.20
CA ASP A 160 13.67 -7.90 -0.75
C ASP A 160 13.61 -8.03 -2.28
N THR A 161 14.71 -7.86 -2.96
CA THR A 161 14.82 -8.01 -4.43
C THR A 161 14.40 -9.38 -4.95
N ASP A 162 14.43 -10.39 -4.08
CA ASP A 162 14.12 -11.78 -4.37
C ASP A 162 13.14 -12.43 -3.37
N HIS A 163 12.53 -11.66 -2.45
CA HIS A 163 11.61 -12.17 -1.44
C HIS A 163 10.33 -11.35 -1.33
N ILE A 164 9.20 -12.04 -1.29
CA ILE A 164 7.87 -11.50 -1.02
C ILE A 164 7.26 -12.25 0.16
N VAL A 165 6.72 -11.55 1.16
CA VAL A 165 5.82 -12.17 2.13
C VAL A 165 4.42 -12.24 1.54
N ALA A 166 3.74 -13.38 1.65
CA ALA A 166 2.49 -13.61 0.94
C ALA A 166 1.50 -14.52 1.68
N TYR A 167 0.22 -14.22 1.50
CA TYR A 167 -0.87 -15.12 1.84
C TYR A 167 -1.02 -16.17 0.73
N LYS A 168 -0.57 -17.39 1.03
CA LYS A 168 -0.39 -18.47 0.04
C LYS A 168 -1.64 -18.75 -0.80
N PRO A 169 -2.87 -18.92 -0.23
CA PRO A 169 -4.03 -19.31 -1.02
C PRO A 169 -4.35 -18.37 -2.20
N ILE A 170 -4.25 -17.06 -2.01
CA ILE A 170 -4.57 -16.08 -3.07
C ILE A 170 -3.35 -15.83 -3.96
N VAL A 171 -2.18 -15.59 -3.36
CA VAL A 171 -0.99 -15.13 -4.10
C VAL A 171 -0.33 -16.25 -4.87
N VAL A 172 -0.23 -17.45 -4.28
CA VAL A 172 0.52 -18.57 -4.85
C VAL A 172 -0.41 -19.60 -5.51
N ASP A 173 -1.48 -19.99 -4.80
CA ASP A 173 -2.40 -21.01 -5.30
C ASP A 173 -3.45 -20.42 -6.28
N GLY A 174 -3.53 -19.10 -6.44
CA GLY A 174 -4.43 -18.42 -7.38
C GLY A 174 -5.92 -18.52 -7.02
N LEU A 175 -6.24 -18.73 -5.75
CA LEU A 175 -7.64 -18.92 -5.32
C LEU A 175 -8.46 -17.65 -5.56
N SER A 176 -9.37 -17.70 -6.53
CA SER A 176 -10.24 -16.59 -6.93
C SER A 176 -9.46 -15.29 -7.24
N SER A 177 -8.26 -15.41 -7.78
CA SER A 177 -7.43 -14.28 -8.21
C SER A 177 -6.80 -14.55 -9.57
N TYR A 178 -6.55 -13.46 -10.31
CA TYR A 178 -5.80 -13.50 -11.57
C TYR A 178 -5.15 -12.14 -11.82
N VAL A 179 -4.23 -12.07 -12.79
CA VAL A 179 -3.52 -10.83 -13.12
C VAL A 179 -3.60 -10.58 -14.62
N GLU A 180 -4.03 -9.39 -15.01
CA GLU A 180 -3.95 -8.88 -16.38
C GLU A 180 -2.89 -7.80 -16.46
N VAL A 181 -1.93 -7.95 -17.36
CA VAL A 181 -0.86 -6.97 -17.59
C VAL A 181 -1.10 -6.22 -18.88
N PHE A 182 -1.03 -4.92 -18.81
CA PHE A 182 -1.20 -4.00 -19.93
C PHE A 182 0.10 -3.24 -20.17
N ASP A 183 0.55 -3.24 -21.38
CA ASP A 183 1.72 -2.48 -21.81
C ASP A 183 1.29 -1.17 -22.48
N LYS A 184 2.15 -0.18 -22.42
CA LYS A 184 1.93 1.12 -23.02
C LYS A 184 1.76 1.07 -24.55
N ASP A 185 2.37 0.11 -25.21
CA ASP A 185 2.27 -0.14 -26.66
C ASP A 185 1.07 -1.03 -27.06
N GLY A 186 0.20 -1.37 -26.09
CA GLY A 186 -1.07 -2.05 -26.31
C GLY A 186 -1.02 -3.58 -26.26
N CYS A 187 0.11 -4.15 -25.83
CA CYS A 187 0.18 -5.58 -25.59
C CYS A 187 -0.52 -5.95 -24.27
N GLU A 188 -1.23 -7.07 -24.23
CA GLU A 188 -1.95 -7.56 -23.04
C GLU A 188 -1.56 -9.02 -22.77
N ARG A 189 -1.40 -9.37 -21.49
CA ARG A 189 -1.06 -10.72 -21.01
C ARG A 189 -1.85 -11.04 -19.76
N GLU A 190 -2.19 -12.32 -19.59
CA GLU A 190 -2.95 -12.82 -18.43
C GLU A 190 -2.16 -13.91 -17.70
N TYR A 191 -2.25 -13.90 -16.36
CA TYR A 191 -1.61 -14.87 -15.48
C TYR A 191 -2.64 -15.43 -14.48
N SER A 192 -2.57 -16.74 -14.26
CA SER A 192 -3.50 -17.46 -13.37
C SER A 192 -3.29 -17.17 -11.88
N SER A 193 -2.17 -16.57 -11.52
CA SER A 193 -1.85 -16.18 -10.14
C SER A 193 -0.88 -15.01 -10.07
N ILE A 194 -0.87 -14.33 -8.93
CA ILE A 194 0.09 -13.25 -8.67
C ILE A 194 1.52 -13.81 -8.68
N SER A 195 1.75 -15.01 -8.14
CA SER A 195 3.07 -15.61 -8.11
C SER A 195 3.59 -15.98 -9.50
N GLU A 196 2.73 -16.41 -10.40
CA GLU A 196 3.09 -16.67 -11.79
C GLU A 196 3.52 -15.37 -12.48
N PHE A 197 2.71 -14.33 -12.40
CA PHE A 197 3.04 -13.01 -12.93
C PHE A 197 4.41 -12.52 -12.41
N ILE A 198 4.61 -12.53 -11.08
CA ILE A 198 5.85 -12.05 -10.46
C ILE A 198 7.07 -12.85 -10.97
N LYS A 199 6.95 -14.17 -11.10
CA LYS A 199 8.06 -14.99 -11.58
C LYS A 199 8.37 -14.82 -13.06
N GLN A 200 7.35 -14.55 -13.87
CA GLN A 200 7.55 -14.40 -15.32
C GLN A 200 7.96 -12.99 -15.72
N GLU A 201 7.41 -11.96 -15.09
CA GLU A 201 7.63 -10.57 -15.49
C GLU A 201 8.66 -9.82 -14.63
N ILE A 202 8.80 -10.18 -13.35
CA ILE A 202 9.60 -9.39 -12.42
C ILE A 202 10.92 -10.09 -12.07
N ASN A 203 10.84 -11.30 -11.49
CA ASN A 203 12.02 -12.06 -11.09
C ASN A 203 11.71 -13.55 -11.03
N SER A 204 12.29 -14.34 -11.95
CA SER A 204 12.09 -15.80 -12.01
C SER A 204 12.59 -16.56 -10.77
N LYS A 205 13.46 -15.93 -9.95
CA LYS A 205 14.00 -16.49 -8.70
C LYS A 205 13.24 -16.00 -7.46
N MET A 206 12.12 -15.30 -7.64
CA MET A 206 11.34 -14.78 -6.51
C MET A 206 10.90 -15.89 -5.57
N GLN A 207 11.19 -15.71 -4.28
CA GLN A 207 10.82 -16.60 -3.20
C GLN A 207 9.63 -16.00 -2.44
N PHE A 208 8.70 -16.90 -2.03
CA PHE A 208 7.50 -16.50 -1.30
C PHE A 208 7.55 -17.00 0.12
N ILE A 209 7.64 -16.09 1.08
CA ILE A 209 7.55 -16.35 2.51
C ILE A 209 6.07 -16.35 2.88
N HIS A 210 5.55 -17.44 3.41
CA HIS A 210 4.12 -17.56 3.62
C HIS A 210 3.71 -17.09 5.03
N SER A 211 2.68 -16.22 5.10
CA SER A 211 2.06 -15.86 6.38
C SER A 211 1.58 -17.12 7.10
N GLY A 212 1.69 -17.13 8.44
CA GLY A 212 1.33 -18.31 9.24
C GLY A 212 2.05 -19.59 8.84
N ASN A 213 3.24 -19.49 8.25
CA ASN A 213 4.02 -20.59 7.70
C ASN A 213 3.25 -21.43 6.65
N GLY A 214 2.27 -20.83 5.95
CA GLY A 214 1.43 -21.46 4.92
C GLY A 214 0.52 -22.58 5.44
N LYS A 215 0.21 -22.61 6.73
CA LYS A 215 -0.59 -23.68 7.36
C LYS A 215 -1.86 -23.11 8.00
N SER A 216 -3.03 -23.64 7.60
CA SER A 216 -4.29 -23.37 8.28
C SER A 216 -4.29 -23.96 9.70
N PRO A 217 -4.87 -23.29 10.69
CA PRO A 217 -5.59 -22.00 10.66
C PRO A 217 -4.66 -20.78 10.86
N TYR A 218 -3.36 -20.98 10.93
CA TYR A 218 -2.39 -19.93 11.26
C TYR A 218 -2.23 -18.92 10.12
N GLN A 219 -2.22 -19.39 8.86
CA GLN A 219 -2.07 -18.48 7.72
C GLN A 219 -3.23 -17.49 7.60
N GLU A 220 -4.47 -17.91 7.85
CA GLU A 220 -5.65 -17.05 7.85
C GLU A 220 -5.61 -16.06 9.02
N ARG A 221 -5.29 -16.58 10.22
CA ARG A 221 -5.19 -15.75 11.42
C ARG A 221 -4.11 -14.67 11.27
N GLU A 222 -2.93 -15.03 10.79
CA GLU A 222 -1.80 -14.10 10.69
C GLU A 222 -1.91 -13.18 9.47
N GLN A 223 -2.61 -13.59 8.40
CA GLN A 223 -3.03 -12.68 7.35
C GLN A 223 -4.02 -11.64 7.92
N TRP A 224 -4.99 -12.07 8.73
CA TRP A 224 -5.95 -11.16 9.38
C TRP A 224 -5.27 -10.18 10.33
N THR A 225 -4.18 -10.54 10.96
CA THR A 225 -3.39 -9.69 11.87
C THR A 225 -2.21 -9.00 11.19
N ASP A 226 -2.36 -8.71 9.90
CA ASP A 226 -1.44 -7.91 9.09
C ASP A 226 -0.03 -8.52 8.90
N GLY A 227 0.09 -9.85 8.95
CA GLY A 227 1.35 -10.57 8.74
C GLY A 227 1.93 -10.42 7.34
N CYS A 228 1.13 -10.01 6.35
CA CYS A 228 1.58 -9.68 5.00
C CYS A 228 1.73 -8.18 4.75
N ASN A 229 1.36 -7.32 5.71
CA ASN A 229 1.33 -5.86 5.54
C ASN A 229 2.55 -5.22 6.22
N LEU A 230 3.70 -5.32 5.58
CA LEU A 230 4.97 -4.80 6.08
C LEU A 230 5.35 -3.50 5.36
N VAL A 231 6.06 -2.60 6.05
CA VAL A 231 6.74 -1.49 5.37
C VAL A 231 8.21 -1.85 5.16
N THR A 232 8.59 -1.99 3.89
CA THR A 232 9.99 -2.19 3.50
C THR A 232 10.69 -0.83 3.45
N ILE A 233 11.69 -0.66 4.32
CA ILE A 233 12.48 0.58 4.40
C ILE A 233 13.53 0.61 3.30
N ARG A 234 14.14 -0.55 3.03
CA ARG A 234 15.05 -0.82 1.93
C ARG A 234 15.05 -2.32 1.64
N PRO A 235 15.55 -2.80 0.48
CA PRO A 235 15.64 -4.22 0.20
C PRO A 235 16.24 -5.01 1.37
N GLY A 236 15.55 -6.05 1.79
CA GLY A 236 15.93 -6.92 2.91
C GLY A 236 15.68 -6.37 4.32
N VAL A 237 15.18 -5.13 4.48
CA VAL A 237 14.89 -4.57 5.81
C VAL A 237 13.47 -4.04 5.87
N ALA A 238 12.62 -4.64 6.70
CA ALA A 238 11.23 -4.27 6.82
C ALA A 238 10.74 -4.21 8.28
N LEU A 239 9.66 -3.43 8.50
CA LEU A 239 8.96 -3.33 9.77
C LEU A 239 7.64 -4.10 9.70
N THR A 240 7.31 -4.82 10.75
CA THR A 240 6.03 -5.53 10.93
C THR A 240 5.59 -5.52 12.39
N TYR A 241 4.40 -6.07 12.67
CA TYR A 241 3.91 -6.22 14.04
C TYR A 241 4.42 -7.52 14.70
N ASP A 242 4.59 -7.49 16.02
CA ASP A 242 5.09 -8.58 16.88
C ASP A 242 4.03 -9.63 17.27
N ARG A 243 2.96 -9.79 16.48
CA ARG A 243 1.84 -10.68 16.81
C ARG A 243 1.63 -11.84 15.85
N ASN A 244 2.58 -12.06 14.94
CA ASN A 244 2.50 -13.06 13.89
C ASN A 244 3.66 -14.09 14.01
N PRO A 245 3.70 -14.91 15.10
CA PRO A 245 4.86 -15.73 15.44
C PRO A 245 5.19 -16.80 14.38
N PHE A 246 4.21 -17.34 13.67
CA PHE A 246 4.47 -18.31 12.61
C PHE A 246 5.00 -17.64 11.33
N THR A 247 4.61 -16.40 11.05
CA THR A 247 5.19 -15.60 9.96
C THR A 247 6.63 -15.20 10.31
N GLU A 248 6.90 -14.84 11.57
CA GLU A 248 8.27 -14.59 12.04
C GLU A 248 9.16 -15.82 11.88
N GLU A 249 8.66 -17.01 12.18
CA GLU A 249 9.40 -18.25 11.97
C GLU A 249 9.64 -18.54 10.48
N ALA A 250 8.67 -18.25 9.62
CA ALA A 250 8.85 -18.34 8.17
C ALA A 250 9.95 -17.37 7.65
N PHE A 251 10.04 -16.18 8.19
CA PHE A 251 11.15 -15.25 7.89
C PHE A 251 12.51 -15.80 8.32
N LYS A 252 12.62 -16.32 9.55
CA LYS A 252 13.86 -16.94 10.05
C LYS A 252 14.30 -18.11 9.18
N THR A 253 13.36 -18.97 8.80
CA THR A 253 13.63 -20.13 7.92
C THR A 253 14.11 -19.69 6.54
N SER A 254 13.67 -18.51 6.08
CA SER A 254 14.09 -17.89 4.80
C SER A 254 15.39 -17.07 4.93
N GLY A 255 16.08 -17.15 6.06
CA GLY A 255 17.37 -16.53 6.28
C GLY A 255 17.33 -15.07 6.74
N PHE A 256 16.16 -14.58 7.17
CA PHE A 256 16.05 -13.24 7.77
C PHE A 256 16.31 -13.30 9.28
N ASN A 257 17.01 -12.31 9.79
CA ASN A 257 17.05 -12.04 11.21
C ASN A 257 15.74 -11.34 11.64
N VAL A 258 15.13 -11.78 12.74
CA VAL A 258 13.95 -11.13 13.31
C VAL A 258 14.33 -10.57 14.66
N MET A 259 14.17 -9.25 14.83
CA MET A 259 14.52 -8.55 16.07
C MET A 259 13.46 -7.55 16.48
N ARG A 260 13.36 -7.26 17.76
CA ARG A 260 12.45 -6.25 18.30
C ARG A 260 12.96 -4.84 18.04
N ALA A 261 12.03 -3.91 17.86
CA ALA A 261 12.38 -2.49 17.63
C ALA A 261 13.19 -1.90 18.77
N GLU A 262 12.90 -2.27 20.02
CA GLU A 262 13.66 -1.80 21.19
C GLU A 262 15.13 -2.24 21.12
N ASP A 263 15.39 -3.50 20.74
CA ASP A 263 16.75 -4.05 20.62
C ASP A 263 17.50 -3.38 19.46
N PHE A 264 16.79 -3.13 18.36
CA PHE A 264 17.34 -2.39 17.22
C PHE A 264 17.75 -0.96 17.63
N LEU A 265 16.87 -0.23 18.32
CA LEU A 265 17.10 1.14 18.76
C LEU A 265 18.27 1.23 19.75
N LEU A 266 18.39 0.29 20.68
CA LEU A 266 19.52 0.23 21.61
C LEU A 266 20.86 0.10 20.87
N LYS A 267 20.94 -0.80 19.88
CA LYS A 267 22.14 -0.98 19.06
C LYS A 267 22.44 0.25 18.21
N ALA A 268 21.44 0.81 17.54
CA ALA A 268 21.59 2.00 16.70
C ALA A 268 21.96 3.26 17.51
N SER A 269 21.53 3.34 18.77
CA SER A 269 21.92 4.44 19.67
C SER A 269 23.37 4.34 20.14
N SER A 270 23.90 3.13 20.28
CA SER A 270 25.29 2.88 20.66
C SER A 270 26.26 2.93 19.48
N ASP A 271 25.79 2.61 18.29
CA ASP A 271 26.55 2.65 17.04
C ASP A 271 25.70 3.27 15.91
N PRO A 272 25.92 4.54 15.54
CA PRO A 272 25.18 5.19 14.47
C PRO A 272 25.29 4.51 13.09
N ALA A 273 26.35 3.73 12.84
CA ALA A 273 26.52 2.99 11.60
C ALA A 273 25.66 1.72 11.57
N TYR A 274 25.22 1.21 12.72
CA TYR A 274 24.47 -0.03 12.84
C TYR A 274 23.22 -0.04 11.96
N ALA A 275 22.42 1.03 12.01
CA ALA A 275 21.19 1.12 11.22
C ALA A 275 21.42 1.00 9.70
N ALA A 276 22.55 1.48 9.21
CA ALA A 276 22.93 1.34 7.80
C ALA A 276 23.50 -0.04 7.46
N SER A 277 24.07 -0.75 8.44
CA SER A 277 24.76 -2.03 8.23
C SER A 277 23.85 -3.26 8.27
N VAL A 278 22.62 -3.16 8.84
CA VAL A 278 21.74 -4.35 8.94
C VAL A 278 21.24 -4.78 7.57
N GLU A 279 21.28 -6.09 7.35
CA GLU A 279 20.82 -6.77 6.14
C GLU A 279 19.85 -7.90 6.53
N LYS A 280 18.99 -8.32 5.59
CA LYS A 280 18.00 -9.39 5.77
C LYS A 280 17.38 -9.41 7.19
N THR A 281 16.80 -8.26 7.58
CA THR A 281 16.31 -8.07 8.96
C THR A 281 14.86 -7.59 8.95
N ILE A 282 14.03 -8.32 9.68
CA ILE A 282 12.65 -7.93 10.00
C ILE A 282 12.63 -7.37 11.42
N ILE A 283 12.17 -6.14 11.55
CA ILE A 283 12.08 -5.43 12.83
C ILE A 283 10.62 -5.48 13.29
N THR A 284 10.35 -6.06 14.46
CA THR A 284 8.99 -6.18 14.98
C THR A 284 8.64 -5.04 15.92
N LEU A 285 7.43 -4.49 15.74
CA LEU A 285 6.88 -3.37 16.50
C LEU A 285 5.79 -3.87 17.45
N PRO A 286 5.70 -3.32 18.69
CA PRO A 286 4.56 -3.58 19.57
C PRO A 286 3.25 -3.15 18.91
N SER A 287 2.25 -4.05 18.85
CA SER A 287 1.05 -3.83 18.04
C SER A 287 -0.26 -3.83 18.81
N ASN A 288 -0.23 -3.91 20.14
CA ASN A 288 -1.42 -4.18 20.99
C ASN A 288 -2.66 -3.34 20.64
N GLU A 289 -2.50 -2.04 20.39
CA GLU A 289 -3.61 -1.15 20.05
C GLU A 289 -3.70 -0.84 18.55
N LEU A 290 -2.57 -0.68 17.86
CA LEU A 290 -2.53 -0.28 16.45
C LEU A 290 -3.26 -1.26 15.54
N SER A 291 -3.09 -2.56 15.78
CA SER A 291 -3.72 -3.62 14.98
C SER A 291 -5.23 -3.75 15.16
N ARG A 292 -5.84 -3.11 16.18
CA ARG A 292 -7.30 -3.17 16.41
C ARG A 292 -8.11 -2.46 15.33
N ALA A 293 -7.56 -1.37 14.78
CA ALA A 293 -8.20 -0.64 13.68
C ALA A 293 -8.09 -1.37 12.33
N ARG A 294 -7.33 -2.48 12.31
CA ARG A 294 -7.01 -3.27 11.13
C ARG A 294 -6.25 -2.47 10.06
N GLY A 295 -4.96 -2.37 10.26
CA GLY A 295 -4.00 -1.81 9.33
C GLY A 295 -2.60 -2.06 9.86
N GLY A 296 -1.75 -2.64 9.04
CA GLY A 296 -0.36 -2.95 9.39
C GLY A 296 0.55 -1.72 9.31
N SER A 297 1.84 -1.96 9.49
CA SER A 297 2.86 -0.91 9.42
C SER A 297 2.91 -0.24 8.04
N HIS A 298 2.63 -0.96 6.96
CA HIS A 298 2.55 -0.41 5.60
C HIS A 298 1.41 0.61 5.46
N CYS A 299 0.24 0.31 6.03
CA CYS A 299 -0.94 1.18 5.94
C CYS A 299 -0.71 2.56 6.57
N MET A 300 0.16 2.67 7.57
CA MET A 300 0.46 3.92 8.28
C MET A 300 1.54 4.77 7.61
N THR A 301 1.95 4.47 6.39
CA THR A 301 2.99 5.20 5.69
C THR A 301 2.49 5.78 4.36
N CYS A 302 2.97 6.96 4.00
CA CYS A 302 2.76 7.58 2.71
C CYS A 302 4.11 8.00 2.13
N PRO A 303 4.78 7.17 1.33
CA PRO A 303 5.99 7.59 0.64
C PRO A 303 5.68 8.78 -0.28
N ILE A 304 6.46 9.84 -0.16
CA ILE A 304 6.30 11.06 -0.96
C ILE A 304 7.41 11.27 -1.98
N LEU A 305 8.40 10.40 -1.96
CA LEU A 305 9.53 10.37 -2.89
C LEU A 305 9.94 8.93 -3.15
N ARG A 306 10.28 8.62 -4.40
CA ARG A 306 10.98 7.39 -4.81
C ARG A 306 12.25 7.78 -5.57
N SER A 307 13.33 7.10 -5.28
CA SER A 307 14.63 7.25 -5.97
C SER A 307 14.82 6.09 -6.94
#